data_ecdcba5723352239803f68779863e86b
#
_entry.id   ecdcba5723352239803f68779863e86b
#
_cell.length_a   1.000
_cell.length_b   1.000
_cell.length_c   1.000
_cell.angle_alpha   90.00
_cell.angle_beta   90.00
_cell.angle_gamma   90.00
#
_symmetry.space_group_name_H-M   'P 1'
#
loop_
_entity.id
_entity.type
_entity.pdbx_description
1 polymer ?
#
loop_
_entity_poly.entity_id
_entity_poly.type
_entity_poly.pdbx_seq_one_letter_code
_entity_poly.pdbx_strand_id
1 'polypeptide(L)'
;MSEIRIFKRKIYDRMLQWKQERDGKTALLVKGARRVGKSTIVEEFARQEYETYMLIDFSRASEEVKSLFNDLMDLNYIFLRLQAIYNVILQERRSVIIFDEVQKCPLARQAIKLLVKDHRYDYIETGSLISIRKNTENIIIPSEETRIDMYPMDYEEFRWALGDNATVPLLRQFFDKQMSLGQAFRKSMRDFRLYMLVGGMPQAVNEYLDTNNLSKVDTVKREIIDLYFDDFLKIDPSGRASQLFQAIPSELSKNASRYQVSSVLSDSERKNLSKVLKAMKDSMVVNFSYHSNDPNVGFSLNSDKDQYKMFVGDTGLFITLAFWDKDVTENIIYQKLLSDKLSANLGYVYENIVAQMLIATGNKLFYHTWPMENSNHNYEVDFLLSRGCKIWPIEVKSSGYKTHASLDAFCIKFSDRISNRYLIYTKDLKKDEATTLLPVFMTIFL
;
A
#
# COMPACT_ATOMS: atom_id res chain seq x y z
N MET A 1 -27.81 -12.89 -5.50
CA MET A 1 -26.54 -12.38 -4.97
C MET A 1 -25.65 -12.16 -6.19
N SER A 2 -25.16 -10.93 -6.43
CA SER A 2 -24.16 -10.71 -7.47
C SER A 2 -22.95 -11.56 -7.15
N GLU A 3 -22.45 -12.32 -8.11
CA GLU A 3 -21.19 -13.06 -7.95
C GLU A 3 -20.09 -12.07 -7.52
N ILE A 4 -19.32 -12.44 -6.48
CA ILE A 4 -18.19 -11.64 -6.03
C ILE A 4 -17.15 -11.66 -7.14
N ARG A 5 -16.90 -10.49 -7.75
CA ARG A 5 -15.89 -10.36 -8.80
C ARG A 5 -14.48 -10.54 -8.19
N ILE A 6 -13.76 -11.51 -8.69
CA ILE A 6 -12.37 -11.79 -8.28
C ILE A 6 -11.44 -11.07 -9.26
N PHE A 7 -10.66 -10.13 -8.74
CA PHE A 7 -9.69 -9.39 -9.54
C PHE A 7 -8.35 -10.12 -9.63
N LYS A 8 -7.72 -10.07 -10.79
CA LYS A 8 -6.33 -10.50 -10.97
C LYS A 8 -5.40 -9.59 -10.16
N ARG A 9 -4.50 -10.18 -9.35
CA ARG A 9 -3.59 -9.46 -8.46
C ARG A 9 -2.16 -9.99 -8.61
N LYS A 10 -1.18 -9.09 -8.64
CA LYS A 10 0.25 -9.43 -8.72
C LYS A 10 0.75 -10.26 -7.54
N ILE A 11 0.10 -10.13 -6.39
CA ILE A 11 0.44 -10.93 -5.21
C ILE A 11 0.25 -12.43 -5.45
N TYR A 12 -0.63 -12.83 -6.39
CA TYR A 12 -0.85 -14.23 -6.74
C TYR A 12 0.45 -14.92 -7.19
N ASP A 13 1.22 -14.27 -8.05
CA ASP A 13 2.51 -14.79 -8.52
C ASP A 13 3.51 -14.96 -7.38
N ARG A 14 3.51 -14.06 -6.39
CA ARG A 14 4.34 -14.16 -5.19
C ARG A 14 3.91 -15.32 -4.28
N MET A 15 2.62 -15.59 -4.18
CA MET A 15 2.08 -16.73 -3.45
C MET A 15 2.47 -18.04 -4.15
N LEU A 16 2.41 -18.09 -5.49
CA LEU A 16 2.83 -19.23 -6.28
C LEU A 16 4.35 -19.50 -6.12
N GLN A 17 5.15 -18.44 -6.15
CA GLN A 17 6.60 -18.55 -5.88
C GLN A 17 6.86 -19.10 -4.47
N TRP A 18 6.14 -18.61 -3.44
CA TRP A 18 6.25 -19.15 -2.08
C TRP A 18 5.92 -20.64 -2.04
N LYS A 19 4.80 -21.06 -2.64
CA LYS A 19 4.40 -22.47 -2.68
C LYS A 19 5.50 -23.37 -3.27
N GLN A 20 6.08 -22.93 -4.40
CA GLN A 20 7.13 -23.67 -5.11
C GLN A 20 8.47 -23.70 -4.37
N GLU A 21 8.92 -22.55 -3.86
CA GLU A 21 10.25 -22.43 -3.23
C GLU A 21 10.30 -22.94 -1.80
N ARG A 22 9.19 -22.77 -1.04
CA ARG A 22 9.15 -23.16 0.38
C ARG A 22 8.69 -24.58 0.61
N ASP A 23 7.90 -25.15 -0.29
CA ASP A 23 7.44 -26.54 -0.24
C ASP A 23 7.03 -26.99 1.18
N GLY A 24 6.12 -26.23 1.81
CA GLY A 24 5.61 -26.48 3.15
C GLY A 24 6.57 -26.22 4.32
N LYS A 25 7.78 -25.70 4.08
CA LYS A 25 8.77 -25.39 5.14
C LYS A 25 8.44 -24.11 5.93
N THR A 26 7.55 -23.29 5.43
CA THR A 26 7.07 -22.08 6.10
C THR A 26 5.59 -21.86 5.80
N ALA A 27 4.83 -21.33 6.77
CA ALA A 27 3.52 -20.77 6.49
C ALA A 27 3.67 -19.44 5.73
N LEU A 28 2.61 -19.01 5.06
CA LEU A 28 2.53 -17.73 4.37
C LEU A 28 1.64 -16.76 5.15
N LEU A 29 2.18 -15.63 5.60
CA LEU A 29 1.39 -14.53 6.13
C LEU A 29 1.17 -13.45 5.06
N VAL A 30 -0.08 -13.28 4.62
CA VAL A 30 -0.52 -12.19 3.75
C VAL A 30 -1.02 -11.04 4.62
N LYS A 31 -0.23 -9.98 4.72
CA LYS A 31 -0.57 -8.79 5.51
C LYS A 31 -0.87 -7.59 4.60
N GLY A 32 -1.72 -6.70 5.07
CA GLY A 32 -2.13 -5.50 4.31
C GLY A 32 -3.25 -4.76 5.03
N ALA A 33 -3.56 -3.56 4.56
CA ALA A 33 -4.66 -2.77 5.09
C ALA A 33 -5.98 -3.55 5.03
N ARG A 34 -6.94 -3.14 5.85
CA ARG A 34 -8.29 -3.70 5.79
C ARG A 34 -8.93 -3.38 4.43
N ARG A 35 -9.73 -4.31 3.88
CA ARG A 35 -10.45 -4.17 2.60
C ARG A 35 -9.60 -4.17 1.32
N VAL A 36 -8.30 -4.50 1.38
CA VAL A 36 -7.46 -4.65 0.16
C VAL A 36 -7.69 -5.96 -0.60
N GLY A 37 -8.52 -6.90 -0.07
CA GLY A 37 -8.90 -8.15 -0.74
C GLY A 37 -8.06 -9.37 -0.35
N LYS A 38 -7.42 -9.38 0.85
CA LYS A 38 -6.58 -10.50 1.31
C LYS A 38 -7.31 -11.85 1.33
N SER A 39 -8.44 -11.94 2.04
CA SER A 39 -9.20 -13.19 2.17
C SER A 39 -9.65 -13.72 0.82
N THR A 40 -10.12 -12.82 -0.07
CA THR A 40 -10.59 -13.18 -1.41
C THR A 40 -9.47 -13.78 -2.28
N ILE A 41 -8.28 -13.16 -2.31
CA ILE A 41 -7.18 -13.64 -3.15
C ILE A 41 -6.57 -14.93 -2.59
N VAL A 42 -6.51 -15.07 -1.26
CA VAL A 42 -5.98 -16.28 -0.60
C VAL A 42 -6.92 -17.45 -0.83
N GLU A 43 -8.23 -17.25 -0.74
CA GLU A 43 -9.22 -18.30 -1.02
C GLU A 43 -9.19 -18.69 -2.51
N GLU A 44 -9.10 -17.71 -3.43
CA GLU A 44 -8.97 -17.99 -4.85
C GLU A 44 -7.69 -18.77 -5.16
N PHE A 45 -6.57 -18.37 -4.57
CA PHE A 45 -5.31 -19.09 -4.70
C PHE A 45 -5.43 -20.55 -4.20
N ALA A 46 -6.07 -20.75 -3.06
CA ALA A 46 -6.28 -22.09 -2.53
C ALA A 46 -7.14 -22.95 -3.44
N ARG A 47 -8.19 -22.36 -4.01
CA ARG A 47 -9.10 -23.06 -4.95
C ARG A 47 -8.41 -23.47 -6.25
N GLN A 48 -7.47 -22.67 -6.74
CA GLN A 48 -6.79 -22.92 -8.01
C GLN A 48 -5.55 -23.82 -7.87
N GLU A 49 -4.85 -23.74 -6.74
CA GLU A 49 -3.53 -24.31 -6.57
C GLU A 49 -3.49 -25.59 -5.70
N TYR A 50 -4.59 -25.94 -5.04
CA TYR A 50 -4.68 -27.11 -4.17
C TYR A 50 -5.87 -27.98 -4.52
N GLU A 51 -5.77 -29.29 -4.27
CA GLU A 51 -6.88 -30.23 -4.51
C GLU A 51 -8.04 -29.99 -3.54
N THR A 52 -7.71 -29.66 -2.27
CA THR A 52 -8.69 -29.27 -1.26
C THR A 52 -8.13 -28.15 -0.38
N TYR A 53 -9.01 -27.37 0.21
CA TYR A 53 -8.62 -26.34 1.16
C TYR A 53 -9.63 -26.24 2.30
N MET A 54 -9.18 -25.75 3.45
CA MET A 54 -10.01 -25.43 4.60
C MET A 54 -9.82 -23.97 4.97
N LEU A 55 -10.91 -23.19 4.94
CA LEU A 55 -10.92 -21.79 5.36
C LEU A 55 -11.50 -21.67 6.78
N ILE A 56 -10.68 -21.25 7.73
CA ILE A 56 -11.05 -20.99 9.12
C ILE A 56 -11.05 -19.46 9.31
N ASP A 57 -12.21 -18.84 9.21
CA ASP A 57 -12.42 -17.43 9.54
C ASP A 57 -12.56 -17.27 11.06
N PHE A 58 -11.52 -16.86 11.75
CA PHE A 58 -11.52 -16.68 13.21
C PHE A 58 -12.40 -15.53 13.70
N SER A 59 -12.90 -14.68 12.82
CA SER A 59 -13.90 -13.67 13.18
C SER A 59 -15.28 -14.27 13.44
N ARG A 60 -15.56 -15.45 12.88
CA ARG A 60 -16.83 -16.17 12.92
C ARG A 60 -16.72 -17.57 13.55
N ALA A 61 -15.49 -18.06 13.71
CA ALA A 61 -15.24 -19.38 14.27
C ALA A 61 -15.85 -19.53 15.68
N SER A 62 -16.45 -20.69 15.96
CA SER A 62 -16.98 -21.01 17.28
C SER A 62 -15.85 -21.12 18.33
N GLU A 63 -16.22 -21.00 19.60
CA GLU A 63 -15.26 -21.21 20.69
C GLU A 63 -14.74 -22.66 20.70
N GLU A 64 -15.52 -23.63 20.21
CA GLU A 64 -15.08 -25.00 20.00
C GLU A 64 -13.86 -25.07 19.06
N VAL A 65 -13.95 -24.41 17.90
CA VAL A 65 -12.83 -24.36 16.93
C VAL A 65 -11.62 -23.67 17.54
N LYS A 66 -11.80 -22.54 18.22
CA LYS A 66 -10.70 -21.80 18.84
C LYS A 66 -10.02 -22.60 19.94
N SER A 67 -10.81 -23.35 20.73
CA SER A 67 -10.30 -24.15 21.84
C SER A 67 -9.43 -25.33 21.40
N LEU A 68 -9.57 -25.83 20.16
CA LEU A 68 -8.69 -26.87 19.63
C LEU A 68 -7.22 -26.46 19.61
N PHE A 69 -6.93 -25.15 19.57
CA PHE A 69 -5.57 -24.63 19.60
C PHE A 69 -5.00 -24.40 21.01
N ASN A 70 -5.76 -24.72 22.07
CA ASN A 70 -5.29 -24.63 23.46
C ASN A 70 -4.33 -25.78 23.80
N ASP A 71 -4.52 -26.95 23.20
CA ASP A 71 -3.68 -28.12 23.41
C ASP A 71 -3.26 -28.71 22.06
N LEU A 72 -1.97 -28.67 21.78
CA LEU A 72 -1.39 -29.12 20.53
C LEU A 72 -0.69 -30.49 20.64
N MET A 73 -0.94 -31.24 21.73
CA MET A 73 -0.29 -32.54 21.96
C MET A 73 -0.71 -33.61 20.96
N ASP A 74 -1.95 -33.54 20.47
CA ASP A 74 -2.49 -34.47 19.46
C ASP A 74 -2.99 -33.72 18.21
N LEU A 75 -2.13 -33.52 17.24
CA LEU A 75 -2.48 -32.90 15.96
C LEU A 75 -3.46 -33.75 15.15
N ASN A 76 -3.45 -35.10 15.30
CA ASN A 76 -4.39 -35.97 14.58
C ASN A 76 -5.82 -35.70 15.05
N TYR A 77 -6.01 -35.56 16.36
CA TYR A 77 -7.32 -35.21 16.92
C TYR A 77 -7.79 -33.85 16.44
N ILE A 78 -6.90 -32.84 16.45
CA ILE A 78 -7.22 -31.47 15.98
C ILE A 78 -7.68 -31.52 14.51
N PHE A 79 -6.91 -32.14 13.62
CA PHE A 79 -7.26 -32.21 12.19
C PHE A 79 -8.54 -33.01 11.95
N LEU A 80 -8.74 -34.10 12.69
CA LEU A 80 -9.98 -34.87 12.57
C LEU A 80 -11.22 -34.05 12.96
N ARG A 81 -11.12 -33.29 14.06
CA ARG A 81 -12.20 -32.39 14.53
C ARG A 81 -12.46 -31.28 13.52
N LEU A 82 -11.41 -30.62 13.03
CA LEU A 82 -11.55 -29.53 12.04
C LEU A 82 -12.19 -30.07 10.75
N GLN A 83 -11.74 -31.22 10.24
CA GLN A 83 -12.33 -31.85 9.04
C GLN A 83 -13.83 -32.17 9.24
N ALA A 84 -14.21 -32.68 10.42
CA ALA A 84 -15.61 -32.98 10.74
C ALA A 84 -16.45 -31.68 10.82
N ILE A 85 -15.94 -30.63 11.47
CA ILE A 85 -16.67 -29.34 11.63
C ILE A 85 -16.84 -28.62 10.29
N TYR A 86 -15.79 -28.59 9.46
CA TYR A 86 -15.80 -27.88 8.17
C TYR A 86 -16.25 -28.76 6.99
N ASN A 87 -16.53 -30.05 7.25
CA ASN A 87 -16.93 -31.03 6.23
C ASN A 87 -15.98 -31.06 5.03
N VAL A 88 -14.67 -31.11 5.30
CA VAL A 88 -13.59 -31.11 4.28
C VAL A 88 -12.63 -32.26 4.60
N ILE A 89 -12.29 -33.06 3.60
CA ILE A 89 -11.23 -34.09 3.70
C ILE A 89 -9.93 -33.49 3.20
N LEU A 90 -8.95 -33.38 4.10
CA LEU A 90 -7.62 -32.88 3.78
C LEU A 90 -6.72 -34.01 3.29
N GLN A 91 -5.93 -33.73 2.26
CA GLN A 91 -4.96 -34.65 1.66
C GLN A 91 -3.54 -34.16 1.95
N GLU A 92 -2.68 -35.06 2.44
CA GLU A 92 -1.29 -34.71 2.77
C GLU A 92 -0.55 -34.17 1.55
N ARG A 93 0.14 -33.04 1.74
CA ARG A 93 0.89 -32.27 0.72
C ARG A 93 0.07 -31.76 -0.47
N ARG A 94 -1.25 -31.93 -0.48
CA ARG A 94 -2.15 -31.46 -1.54
C ARG A 94 -3.22 -30.48 -1.05
N SER A 95 -3.28 -30.26 0.26
CA SER A 95 -4.25 -29.34 0.87
C SER A 95 -3.57 -28.18 1.55
N VAL A 96 -4.31 -27.07 1.64
CA VAL A 96 -3.94 -25.88 2.40
C VAL A 96 -5.00 -25.54 3.45
N ILE A 97 -4.54 -25.13 4.64
CA ILE A 97 -5.41 -24.60 5.69
C ILE A 97 -5.18 -23.10 5.77
N ILE A 98 -6.27 -22.32 5.63
CA ILE A 98 -6.26 -20.87 5.67
C ILE A 98 -6.76 -20.42 7.04
N PHE A 99 -5.94 -19.64 7.75
CA PHE A 99 -6.27 -18.94 8.99
C PHE A 99 -6.60 -17.49 8.67
N ASP A 100 -7.87 -17.21 8.39
CA ASP A 100 -8.33 -15.85 8.09
C ASP A 100 -8.60 -15.07 9.40
N GLU A 101 -8.22 -13.77 9.42
CA GLU A 101 -8.28 -12.92 10.60
C GLU A 101 -7.58 -13.54 11.84
N VAL A 102 -6.38 -14.11 11.62
CA VAL A 102 -5.63 -14.93 12.61
C VAL A 102 -5.41 -14.23 13.96
N GLN A 103 -5.41 -12.90 14.01
CA GLN A 103 -5.32 -12.13 15.25
C GLN A 103 -6.51 -12.33 16.20
N LYS A 104 -7.60 -12.94 15.74
CA LYS A 104 -8.75 -13.29 16.57
C LYS A 104 -8.56 -14.61 17.34
N CYS A 105 -7.54 -15.39 16.95
CA CYS A 105 -7.12 -16.60 17.66
C CYS A 105 -5.58 -16.66 17.77
N PRO A 106 -4.98 -15.94 18.73
CA PRO A 106 -3.52 -15.87 18.88
C PRO A 106 -2.85 -17.23 19.04
N LEU A 107 -3.53 -18.19 19.69
CA LEU A 107 -3.02 -19.55 19.87
C LEU A 107 -2.92 -20.33 18.55
N ALA A 108 -3.86 -20.14 17.62
CA ALA A 108 -3.75 -20.72 16.29
C ALA A 108 -2.51 -20.18 15.56
N ARG A 109 -2.20 -18.90 15.71
CA ARG A 109 -0.97 -18.31 15.17
C ARG A 109 0.29 -18.89 15.82
N GLN A 110 0.27 -19.07 17.16
CA GLN A 110 1.38 -19.71 17.86
C GLN A 110 1.58 -21.17 17.41
N ALA A 111 0.50 -21.88 17.06
CA ALA A 111 0.51 -23.25 16.60
C ALA A 111 1.26 -23.42 15.26
N ILE A 112 1.39 -22.39 14.44
CA ILE A 112 2.02 -22.45 13.11
C ILE A 112 3.36 -23.14 13.13
N LYS A 113 4.20 -22.89 14.14
CA LYS A 113 5.50 -23.55 14.28
C LYS A 113 5.40 -25.07 14.31
N LEU A 114 4.45 -25.61 15.09
CA LEU A 114 4.22 -27.05 15.19
C LEU A 114 3.55 -27.61 13.95
N LEU A 115 2.58 -26.88 13.41
CA LEU A 115 1.83 -27.25 12.20
C LEU A 115 2.74 -27.35 10.98
N VAL A 116 3.63 -26.38 10.78
CA VAL A 116 4.64 -26.40 9.71
C VAL A 116 5.64 -27.55 9.92
N LYS A 117 6.07 -27.81 11.17
CA LYS A 117 6.98 -28.92 11.49
C LYS A 117 6.35 -30.28 11.20
N ASP A 118 5.03 -30.43 11.39
CA ASP A 118 4.27 -31.63 11.09
C ASP A 118 4.24 -31.92 9.56
N HIS A 119 4.30 -30.87 8.74
CA HIS A 119 4.51 -30.93 7.29
C HIS A 119 3.41 -31.62 6.45
N ARG A 120 2.27 -31.96 7.02
CA ARG A 120 1.16 -32.58 6.28
C ARG A 120 0.46 -31.63 5.33
N TYR A 121 0.29 -30.36 5.71
CA TYR A 121 -0.46 -29.36 4.96
C TYR A 121 0.32 -28.08 4.83
N ASP A 122 -0.02 -27.28 3.83
CA ASP A 122 0.43 -25.91 3.74
C ASP A 122 -0.48 -25.00 4.57
N TYR A 123 0.05 -23.85 5.06
CA TYR A 123 -0.69 -22.93 5.88
C TYR A 123 -0.58 -21.52 5.35
N ILE A 124 -1.73 -20.82 5.23
CA ILE A 124 -1.77 -19.43 4.86
C ILE A 124 -2.52 -18.65 5.95
N GLU A 125 -1.90 -17.59 6.45
CA GLU A 125 -2.49 -16.70 7.43
C GLU A 125 -2.85 -15.37 6.77
N THR A 126 -3.99 -14.80 7.12
CA THR A 126 -4.33 -13.41 6.77
C THR A 126 -4.62 -12.60 8.03
N GLY A 127 -4.39 -11.29 7.93
CA GLY A 127 -4.75 -10.37 9.00
C GLY A 127 -4.23 -8.95 8.75
N SER A 128 -4.81 -7.98 9.45
CA SER A 128 -4.25 -6.65 9.50
C SER A 128 -3.09 -6.61 10.50
N LEU A 129 -1.95 -6.04 10.12
CA LEU A 129 -0.74 -6.06 10.95
C LEU A 129 -0.95 -5.36 12.31
N ILE A 130 -1.78 -4.32 12.34
CA ILE A 130 -2.17 -3.62 13.58
C ILE A 130 -2.82 -4.59 14.57
N SER A 131 -3.87 -5.28 14.10
CA SER A 131 -4.62 -6.20 14.94
C SER A 131 -3.77 -7.41 15.34
N ILE A 132 -2.91 -7.89 14.42
CA ILE A 132 -1.97 -8.97 14.72
C ILE A 132 -1.05 -8.58 15.88
N ARG A 133 -0.37 -7.42 15.82
CA ARG A 133 0.57 -7.00 16.87
C ARG A 133 -0.10 -6.78 18.22
N LYS A 134 -1.26 -6.11 18.24
CA LYS A 134 -1.99 -5.85 19.48
C LYS A 134 -2.44 -7.13 20.17
N ASN A 135 -2.92 -8.11 19.42
CA ASN A 135 -3.49 -9.33 19.97
C ASN A 135 -2.45 -10.45 20.17
N THR A 136 -1.20 -10.27 19.73
CA THR A 136 -0.14 -11.29 19.85
C THR A 136 1.00 -10.87 20.78
N GLU A 137 0.78 -9.86 21.65
CA GLU A 137 1.82 -9.42 22.62
C GLU A 137 2.24 -10.52 23.58
N ASN A 138 1.36 -11.51 23.83
CA ASN A 138 1.58 -12.59 24.81
C ASN A 138 1.85 -13.96 24.16
N ILE A 139 2.14 -14.03 22.87
CA ILE A 139 2.49 -15.28 22.18
C ILE A 139 3.87 -15.25 21.56
N ILE A 140 4.43 -16.44 21.36
CA ILE A 140 5.67 -16.59 20.60
C ILE A 140 5.32 -16.48 19.10
N ILE A 141 5.86 -15.45 18.45
CA ILE A 141 5.69 -15.27 17.01
C ILE A 141 6.43 -16.39 16.27
N PRO A 142 5.78 -17.12 15.36
CA PRO A 142 6.45 -18.21 14.62
C PRO A 142 7.62 -17.67 13.80
N SER A 143 8.74 -18.41 13.83
CA SER A 143 9.91 -18.17 12.96
C SER A 143 9.72 -18.80 11.57
N GLU A 144 8.87 -19.81 11.48
CA GLU A 144 8.55 -20.59 10.28
C GLU A 144 7.45 -19.89 9.45
N GLU A 145 7.61 -18.59 9.21
CA GLU A 145 6.64 -17.73 8.51
C GLU A 145 7.32 -16.90 7.41
N THR A 146 6.83 -17.01 6.19
CA THR A 146 7.14 -16.08 5.09
C THR A 146 6.09 -14.98 5.05
N ARG A 147 6.51 -13.72 4.97
CA ARG A 147 5.60 -12.56 4.99
C ARG A 147 5.57 -11.88 3.64
N ILE A 148 4.38 -11.63 3.13
CA ILE A 148 4.18 -10.82 1.93
C ILE A 148 3.19 -9.69 2.20
N ASP A 149 3.49 -8.52 1.62
CA ASP A 149 2.66 -7.33 1.73
C ASP A 149 1.68 -7.26 0.56
N MET A 150 0.41 -7.00 0.88
CA MET A 150 -0.65 -6.74 -0.08
C MET A 150 -1.11 -5.30 0.04
N TYR A 151 -0.91 -4.56 -1.04
CA TYR A 151 -1.32 -3.15 -1.17
C TYR A 151 -2.67 -3.03 -1.88
N PRO A 152 -3.32 -1.85 -1.88
CA PRO A 152 -4.38 -1.54 -2.85
C PRO A 152 -3.95 -1.89 -4.27
N MET A 153 -4.89 -2.11 -5.16
CA MET A 153 -4.59 -2.39 -6.58
C MET A 153 -3.73 -1.27 -7.15
N ASP A 154 -2.61 -1.64 -7.77
CA ASP A 154 -1.79 -0.68 -8.51
C ASP A 154 -2.42 -0.31 -9.87
N TYR A 155 -1.78 0.59 -10.61
CA TYR A 155 -2.33 1.05 -11.89
C TYR A 155 -2.49 -0.08 -12.91
N GLU A 156 -1.58 -1.06 -12.94
CA GLU A 156 -1.67 -2.21 -13.84
C GLU A 156 -2.80 -3.15 -13.45
N GLU A 157 -2.94 -3.47 -12.17
CA GLU A 157 -4.05 -4.28 -11.64
C GLU A 157 -5.41 -3.61 -11.88
N PHE A 158 -5.47 -2.28 -11.75
CA PHE A 158 -6.66 -1.51 -12.10
C PHE A 158 -6.99 -1.60 -13.59
N ARG A 159 -5.97 -1.55 -14.50
CA ARG A 159 -6.20 -1.75 -15.95
C ARG A 159 -6.70 -3.15 -16.22
N TRP A 160 -6.16 -4.18 -15.58
CA TRP A 160 -6.67 -5.55 -15.69
C TRP A 160 -8.14 -5.65 -15.27
N ALA A 161 -8.53 -4.99 -14.20
CA ALA A 161 -9.91 -4.95 -13.74
C ALA A 161 -10.86 -4.32 -14.77
N LEU A 162 -10.38 -3.37 -15.58
CA LEU A 162 -11.08 -2.77 -16.71
C LEU A 162 -11.03 -3.60 -18.01
N GLY A 163 -10.44 -4.80 -17.96
CA GLY A 163 -10.26 -5.68 -19.13
C GLY A 163 -9.09 -5.30 -20.04
N ASP A 164 -8.21 -4.41 -19.61
CA ASP A 164 -7.06 -3.94 -20.40
C ASP A 164 -5.75 -4.56 -19.91
N ASN A 165 -5.25 -5.52 -20.65
CA ASN A 165 -3.96 -6.18 -20.40
C ASN A 165 -2.83 -5.64 -21.31
N ALA A 166 -3.11 -4.69 -22.20
CA ALA A 166 -2.17 -4.24 -23.22
C ALA A 166 -1.49 -2.91 -22.88
N THR A 167 -2.19 -1.97 -22.25
CA THR A 167 -1.70 -0.60 -22.02
C THR A 167 -0.40 -0.59 -21.23
N VAL A 168 -0.31 -1.24 -20.09
CA VAL A 168 0.89 -1.14 -19.23
C VAL A 168 2.12 -1.84 -19.87
N PRO A 169 2.02 -3.03 -20.49
CA PRO A 169 3.13 -3.60 -21.26
C PRO A 169 3.62 -2.71 -22.41
N LEU A 170 2.71 -2.01 -23.10
CA LEU A 170 3.12 -1.04 -24.13
C LEU A 170 3.82 0.18 -23.51
N LEU A 171 3.30 0.74 -22.42
CA LEU A 171 3.95 1.85 -21.70
C LEU A 171 5.36 1.45 -21.24
N ARG A 172 5.56 0.19 -20.82
CA ARG A 172 6.89 -0.33 -20.47
C ARG A 172 7.85 -0.27 -21.64
N GLN A 173 7.42 -0.62 -22.86
CA GLN A 173 8.28 -0.54 -24.04
C GLN A 173 8.67 0.92 -24.36
N PHE A 174 7.76 1.90 -24.20
CA PHE A 174 8.09 3.31 -24.35
C PHE A 174 9.09 3.77 -23.29
N PHE A 175 8.89 3.35 -22.05
CA PHE A 175 9.81 3.64 -20.95
C PHE A 175 11.20 3.07 -21.21
N ASP A 176 11.32 1.80 -21.56
CA ASP A 176 12.60 1.12 -21.80
C ASP A 176 13.36 1.72 -22.98
N LYS A 177 12.63 2.14 -24.04
CA LYS A 177 13.21 2.80 -25.22
C LYS A 177 13.38 4.31 -25.06
N GLN A 178 12.95 4.90 -23.95
CA GLN A 178 12.96 6.34 -23.68
C GLN A 178 12.29 7.16 -24.80
N MET A 179 11.13 6.67 -25.29
CA MET A 179 10.40 7.26 -26.41
C MET A 179 9.13 7.98 -25.94
N SER A 180 8.84 9.14 -26.53
CA SER A 180 7.58 9.87 -26.35
C SER A 180 6.38 9.06 -26.85
N LEU A 181 5.25 9.12 -26.12
CA LEU A 181 4.00 8.47 -26.50
C LEU A 181 3.24 9.22 -27.62
N GLY A 182 3.53 10.50 -27.81
CA GLY A 182 2.86 11.32 -28.80
C GLY A 182 1.34 11.39 -28.58
N GLN A 183 0.55 11.00 -29.57
CA GLN A 183 -0.92 11.06 -29.50
C GLN A 183 -1.51 10.16 -28.42
N ALA A 184 -0.87 9.04 -28.08
CA ALA A 184 -1.32 8.10 -27.05
C ALA A 184 -1.25 8.70 -25.63
N PHE A 185 -0.40 9.69 -25.41
CA PHE A 185 -0.22 10.31 -24.09
C PHE A 185 -1.52 10.81 -23.47
N ARG A 186 -2.35 11.53 -24.22
CA ARG A 186 -3.60 12.12 -23.71
C ARG A 186 -4.56 11.06 -23.16
N LYS A 187 -4.69 9.95 -23.89
CA LYS A 187 -5.53 8.83 -23.46
C LYS A 187 -4.94 8.20 -22.18
N SER A 188 -3.65 7.88 -22.17
CA SER A 188 -2.98 7.28 -21.01
C SER A 188 -3.10 8.16 -19.76
N MET A 189 -2.93 9.46 -19.90
CA MET A 189 -3.07 10.40 -18.78
C MET A 189 -4.51 10.49 -18.25
N ARG A 190 -5.52 10.46 -19.15
CA ARG A 190 -6.94 10.43 -18.76
C ARG A 190 -7.27 9.13 -18.00
N ASP A 191 -6.82 7.99 -18.51
CA ASP A 191 -7.03 6.68 -17.89
C ASP A 191 -6.35 6.60 -16.53
N PHE A 192 -5.16 7.19 -16.39
CA PHE A 192 -4.46 7.28 -15.12
C PHE A 192 -5.16 8.19 -14.11
N ARG A 193 -5.70 9.34 -14.56
CA ARG A 193 -6.51 10.19 -13.67
C ARG A 193 -7.75 9.45 -13.16
N LEU A 194 -8.38 8.62 -13.99
CA LEU A 194 -9.48 7.78 -13.55
C LEU A 194 -9.04 6.85 -12.41
N TYR A 195 -7.87 6.20 -12.55
CA TYR A 195 -7.30 5.40 -11.47
C TYR A 195 -7.05 6.21 -10.18
N MET A 196 -6.51 7.42 -10.30
CA MET A 196 -6.32 8.29 -9.13
C MET A 196 -7.65 8.61 -8.42
N LEU A 197 -8.75 8.76 -9.16
CA LEU A 197 -10.06 9.10 -8.61
C LEU A 197 -10.78 7.91 -7.99
N VAL A 198 -10.76 6.76 -8.65
CA VAL A 198 -11.37 5.52 -8.15
C VAL A 198 -10.55 4.94 -7.01
N GLY A 199 -9.24 4.94 -7.16
CA GLY A 199 -8.29 4.27 -6.26
C GLY A 199 -8.11 2.80 -6.59
N GLY A 200 -7.34 2.12 -5.74
CA GLY A 200 -7.03 0.69 -5.84
C GLY A 200 -7.77 -0.18 -4.84
N MET A 201 -8.76 0.33 -4.11
CA MET A 201 -9.55 -0.46 -3.20
C MET A 201 -10.54 -1.33 -3.98
N PRO A 202 -10.51 -2.69 -3.88
CA PRO A 202 -11.34 -3.57 -4.70
C PRO A 202 -12.83 -3.26 -4.68
N GLN A 203 -13.38 -2.84 -3.54
CA GLN A 203 -14.78 -2.44 -3.43
C GLN A 203 -15.09 -1.18 -4.24
N ALA A 204 -14.20 -0.18 -4.20
CA ALA A 204 -14.35 1.06 -4.96
C ALA A 204 -14.23 0.80 -6.48
N VAL A 205 -13.30 -0.08 -6.88
CA VAL A 205 -13.14 -0.51 -8.28
C VAL A 205 -14.39 -1.27 -8.74
N ASN A 206 -14.92 -2.15 -7.91
CA ASN A 206 -16.15 -2.90 -8.23
C ASN A 206 -17.36 -1.97 -8.41
N GLU A 207 -17.55 -1.02 -7.48
CA GLU A 207 -18.65 -0.02 -7.59
C GLU A 207 -18.51 0.81 -8.87
N TYR A 208 -17.29 1.18 -9.26
CA TYR A 208 -17.06 1.87 -10.52
C TYR A 208 -17.43 1.03 -11.73
N LEU A 209 -17.05 -0.26 -11.76
CA LEU A 209 -17.37 -1.18 -12.85
C LEU A 209 -18.88 -1.43 -12.99
N ASP A 210 -19.59 -1.46 -11.87
CA ASP A 210 -21.02 -1.74 -11.85
C ASP A 210 -21.85 -0.51 -12.23
N THR A 211 -21.40 0.70 -11.85
CA THR A 211 -22.24 1.90 -11.96
C THR A 211 -21.69 2.99 -12.85
N ASN A 212 -20.39 2.98 -13.16
CA ASN A 212 -19.67 4.08 -13.84
C ASN A 212 -19.96 5.47 -13.20
N ASN A 213 -20.17 5.51 -11.89
CA ASN A 213 -20.58 6.70 -11.13
C ASN A 213 -19.62 7.00 -9.99
N LEU A 214 -18.83 8.08 -10.13
CA LEU A 214 -17.80 8.45 -9.17
C LEU A 214 -18.36 8.92 -7.81
N SER A 215 -19.58 9.45 -7.74
CA SER A 215 -20.22 9.76 -6.45
C SER A 215 -20.57 8.50 -5.66
N LYS A 216 -21.02 7.43 -6.33
CA LYS A 216 -21.25 6.14 -5.66
C LYS A 216 -19.92 5.51 -5.19
N VAL A 217 -18.89 5.61 -6.01
CA VAL A 217 -17.52 5.22 -5.63
C VAL A 217 -17.05 5.99 -4.39
N ASP A 218 -17.35 7.31 -4.31
CA ASP A 218 -17.02 8.14 -3.14
C ASP A 218 -17.71 7.63 -1.87
N THR A 219 -18.99 7.24 -1.95
CA THR A 219 -19.72 6.64 -0.82
C THR A 219 -18.99 5.40 -0.30
N VAL A 220 -18.60 4.48 -1.17
CA VAL A 220 -17.84 3.28 -0.79
C VAL A 220 -16.49 3.62 -0.15
N LYS A 221 -15.79 4.63 -0.69
CA LYS A 221 -14.51 5.08 -0.12
C LYS A 221 -14.68 5.70 1.27
N ARG A 222 -15.76 6.43 1.52
CA ARG A 222 -16.10 6.96 2.85
C ARG A 222 -16.33 5.85 3.85
N GLU A 223 -17.11 4.83 3.50
CA GLU A 223 -17.30 3.65 4.35
C GLU A 223 -15.97 2.95 4.70
N ILE A 224 -15.03 2.88 3.76
CA ILE A 224 -13.70 2.32 4.01
C ILE A 224 -12.90 3.21 4.97
N ILE A 225 -12.96 4.54 4.81
CA ILE A 225 -12.27 5.49 5.70
C ILE A 225 -12.85 5.43 7.11
N ASP A 226 -14.17 5.33 7.26
CA ASP A 226 -14.82 5.17 8.57
C ASP A 226 -14.34 3.91 9.29
N LEU A 227 -14.21 2.79 8.56
CA LEU A 227 -13.61 1.57 9.13
C LEU A 227 -12.15 1.77 9.57
N TYR A 228 -11.39 2.63 8.92
CA TYR A 228 -10.03 2.96 9.34
C TYR A 228 -10.02 3.84 10.58
N PHE A 229 -10.94 4.80 10.70
CA PHE A 229 -11.11 5.57 11.93
C PHE A 229 -11.46 4.66 13.11
N ASP A 230 -12.37 3.71 12.94
CA ASP A 230 -12.70 2.72 13.96
C ASP A 230 -11.49 1.86 14.38
N ASP A 231 -10.68 1.44 13.41
CA ASP A 231 -9.50 0.64 13.69
C ASP A 231 -8.41 1.47 14.41
N PHE A 232 -8.26 2.75 14.07
CA PHE A 232 -7.37 3.67 14.77
C PHE A 232 -7.85 3.96 16.20
N LEU A 233 -9.15 4.12 16.44
CA LEU A 233 -9.71 4.29 17.79
C LEU A 233 -9.49 3.06 18.67
N LYS A 234 -9.50 1.85 18.13
CA LYS A 234 -9.15 0.63 18.87
C LYS A 234 -7.70 0.64 19.35
N ILE A 235 -6.79 1.28 18.63
CA ILE A 235 -5.36 1.35 18.95
C ILE A 235 -5.07 2.50 19.88
N ASP A 236 -5.61 3.66 19.59
CA ASP A 236 -5.47 4.89 20.34
C ASP A 236 -6.86 5.49 20.65
N PRO A 237 -7.49 5.08 21.79
CA PRO A 237 -8.81 5.58 22.18
C PRO A 237 -8.89 7.10 22.36
N SER A 238 -7.75 7.80 22.46
CA SER A 238 -7.72 9.27 22.50
C SER A 238 -7.98 9.93 21.13
N GLY A 239 -8.03 9.14 20.05
CA GLY A 239 -8.36 9.62 18.70
C GLY A 239 -7.24 10.32 17.95
N ARG A 240 -6.01 10.39 18.49
CA ARG A 240 -4.87 11.06 17.84
C ARG A 240 -4.51 10.47 16.48
N ALA A 241 -4.54 9.13 16.38
CA ALA A 241 -4.27 8.44 15.11
C ALA A 241 -5.26 8.87 14.03
N SER A 242 -6.54 8.97 14.35
CA SER A 242 -7.60 9.42 13.44
C SER A 242 -7.40 10.87 13.03
N GLN A 243 -7.08 11.78 13.97
CA GLN A 243 -6.81 13.19 13.70
C GLN A 243 -5.60 13.36 12.77
N LEU A 244 -4.50 12.66 13.05
CA LEU A 244 -3.29 12.69 12.21
C LEU A 244 -3.57 12.13 10.81
N PHE A 245 -4.33 11.06 10.69
CA PHE A 245 -4.71 10.51 9.39
C PHE A 245 -5.58 11.48 8.59
N GLN A 246 -6.60 12.06 9.22
CA GLN A 246 -7.50 13.01 8.59
C GLN A 246 -6.77 14.27 8.11
N ALA A 247 -5.73 14.70 8.81
CA ALA A 247 -4.97 15.90 8.48
C ALA A 247 -3.95 15.68 7.33
N ILE A 248 -3.70 14.47 6.84
CA ILE A 248 -2.68 14.20 5.81
C ILE A 248 -2.86 15.10 4.56
N PRO A 249 -4.06 15.23 3.96
CA PRO A 249 -4.22 16.07 2.78
C PRO A 249 -3.90 17.54 3.05
N SER A 250 -4.32 18.08 4.19
CA SER A 250 -4.07 19.47 4.55
C SER A 250 -2.59 19.73 4.83
N GLU A 251 -1.90 18.80 5.48
CA GLU A 251 -0.46 18.93 5.76
C GLU A 251 0.38 18.88 4.47
N LEU A 252 0.06 17.98 3.55
CA LEU A 252 0.74 17.91 2.25
C LEU A 252 0.46 19.17 1.40
N SER A 253 -0.74 19.77 1.49
CA SER A 253 -1.10 20.97 0.74
C SER A 253 -0.30 22.23 1.17
N LYS A 254 0.26 22.22 2.38
CA LYS A 254 1.09 23.34 2.90
C LYS A 254 2.49 23.41 2.26
N ASN A 255 2.89 22.42 1.46
CA ASN A 255 4.25 22.27 0.92
C ASN A 255 5.35 22.38 2.00
N ALA A 256 5.05 21.88 3.20
CA ALA A 256 6.02 21.87 4.29
C ALA A 256 7.00 20.70 4.11
N SER A 257 8.27 20.92 4.48
CA SER A 257 9.33 19.92 4.35
C SER A 257 9.13 18.67 5.22
N ARG A 258 8.13 18.66 6.09
CA ARG A 258 7.76 17.53 6.95
C ARG A 258 6.31 17.64 7.40
N TYR A 259 5.72 16.53 7.82
CA TYR A 259 4.44 16.52 8.51
C TYR A 259 4.54 17.26 9.86
N GLN A 260 3.71 18.27 10.07
CA GLN A 260 3.75 19.09 11.27
C GLN A 260 2.72 18.59 12.29
N VAL A 261 3.13 17.70 13.17
CA VAL A 261 2.27 17.15 14.24
C VAL A 261 1.69 18.27 15.14
N SER A 262 2.45 19.34 15.37
CA SER A 262 2.03 20.48 16.20
C SER A 262 0.89 21.32 15.62
N SER A 263 0.60 21.18 14.34
CA SER A 263 -0.56 21.83 13.72
C SER A 263 -1.86 21.03 13.89
N VAL A 264 -1.76 19.77 14.33
CA VAL A 264 -2.88 18.85 14.48
C VAL A 264 -3.14 18.51 15.95
N LEU A 265 -2.08 18.30 16.74
CA LEU A 265 -2.16 17.86 18.13
C LEU A 265 -1.56 18.91 19.07
N SER A 266 -2.21 19.14 20.20
CA SER A 266 -1.70 19.98 21.29
C SER A 266 -0.45 19.38 21.95
N ASP A 267 0.29 20.16 22.73
CA ASP A 267 1.51 19.71 23.40
C ASP A 267 1.28 18.53 24.35
N SER A 268 0.13 18.49 25.02
CA SER A 268 -0.25 17.37 25.91
C SER A 268 -0.53 16.09 25.14
N GLU A 269 -1.10 16.18 23.96
CA GLU A 269 -1.44 15.03 23.11
C GLU A 269 -0.22 14.43 22.37
N ARG A 270 0.85 15.21 22.22
CA ARG A 270 2.10 14.74 21.57
C ARG A 270 2.93 13.79 22.43
N LYS A 271 2.59 13.59 23.70
CA LYS A 271 3.29 12.64 24.58
C LYS A 271 3.09 11.19 24.09
N ASN A 272 4.18 10.42 24.09
CA ASN A 272 4.19 9.00 23.67
C ASN A 272 3.66 8.74 22.24
N LEU A 273 3.83 9.70 21.34
CA LEU A 273 3.32 9.63 19.97
C LEU A 273 3.96 8.51 19.14
N SER A 274 5.18 8.10 19.47
CA SER A 274 5.92 7.06 18.74
C SER A 274 5.15 5.73 18.59
N LYS A 275 4.37 5.34 19.61
CA LYS A 275 3.51 4.15 19.55
C LYS A 275 2.36 4.33 18.54
N VAL A 276 1.76 5.51 18.50
CA VAL A 276 0.66 5.85 17.59
C VAL A 276 1.18 5.87 16.15
N LEU A 277 2.28 6.55 15.88
CA LEU A 277 2.90 6.60 14.55
C LEU A 277 3.33 5.22 14.06
N LYS A 278 3.89 4.40 14.96
CA LYS A 278 4.23 3.01 14.63
C LYS A 278 2.98 2.20 14.25
N ALA A 279 1.89 2.35 14.99
CA ALA A 279 0.64 1.67 14.69
C ALA A 279 0.06 2.14 13.35
N MET A 280 0.07 3.46 13.07
CA MET A 280 -0.34 4.01 11.76
C MET A 280 0.50 3.42 10.62
N LYS A 281 1.81 3.33 10.77
CA LYS A 281 2.70 2.71 9.79
C LYS A 281 2.39 1.22 9.59
N ASP A 282 2.20 0.49 10.69
CA ASP A 282 1.88 -0.94 10.67
C ASP A 282 0.49 -1.22 10.08
N SER A 283 -0.40 -0.22 10.03
CA SER A 283 -1.71 -0.36 9.39
C SER A 283 -1.63 -0.58 7.88
N MET A 284 -0.54 -0.17 7.26
CA MET A 284 -0.40 -0.09 5.80
C MET A 284 -1.45 0.83 5.12
N VAL A 285 -2.20 1.62 5.93
CA VAL A 285 -3.11 2.67 5.46
C VAL A 285 -2.35 3.96 5.19
N VAL A 286 -1.24 4.17 5.93
CA VAL A 286 -0.38 5.35 5.85
C VAL A 286 1.04 4.94 5.47
N ASN A 287 1.57 5.59 4.44
CA ASN A 287 2.95 5.45 3.99
C ASN A 287 3.80 6.59 4.57
N PHE A 288 4.97 6.25 5.09
CA PHE A 288 5.92 7.20 5.65
C PHE A 288 7.13 7.36 4.73
N SER A 289 7.47 8.61 4.40
CA SER A 289 8.75 8.97 3.78
C SER A 289 9.61 9.64 4.84
N TYR A 290 10.79 9.10 5.13
CA TYR A 290 11.69 9.62 6.15
C TYR A 290 12.75 10.52 5.54
N HIS A 291 13.12 11.58 6.27
CA HIS A 291 14.23 12.43 5.87
C HIS A 291 15.54 11.64 5.94
N SER A 292 16.36 11.77 4.91
CA SER A 292 17.74 11.24 4.90
C SER A 292 18.71 12.38 5.19
N ASN A 293 19.44 12.32 6.30
CA ASN A 293 20.43 13.34 6.67
C ASN A 293 21.65 13.34 5.73
N ASP A 294 22.05 12.15 5.27
CA ASP A 294 23.09 11.98 4.23
C ASP A 294 22.51 11.11 3.10
N PRO A 295 22.18 11.71 1.92
CA PRO A 295 21.64 10.95 0.80
C PRO A 295 22.71 10.08 0.16
N ASN A 296 22.77 8.84 0.62
CA ASN A 296 23.64 7.78 0.12
C ASN A 296 22.91 6.45 0.13
N VAL A 297 23.42 5.44 -0.55
CA VAL A 297 22.88 4.09 -0.45
C VAL A 297 22.84 3.64 1.02
N GLY A 298 21.80 2.88 1.39
CA GLY A 298 21.60 2.54 2.80
C GLY A 298 20.92 3.66 3.61
N PHE A 299 19.98 4.39 3.04
CA PHE A 299 19.23 5.49 3.66
C PHE A 299 18.78 5.22 5.10
N SER A 300 18.47 3.96 5.45
CA SER A 300 18.05 3.59 6.80
C SER A 300 19.11 3.87 7.88
N LEU A 301 20.39 3.98 7.50
CA LEU A 301 21.50 4.28 8.43
C LEU A 301 21.49 5.76 8.85
N ASN A 302 21.08 6.65 7.93
CA ASN A 302 21.12 8.09 8.09
C ASN A 302 19.72 8.72 8.09
N SER A 303 18.67 7.93 8.31
CA SER A 303 17.29 8.44 8.35
C SER A 303 16.96 9.06 9.68
N ASP A 304 16.39 10.26 9.65
CA ASP A 304 15.78 10.91 10.80
C ASP A 304 14.33 10.41 10.96
N LYS A 305 14.06 9.77 12.11
CA LYS A 305 12.73 9.22 12.41
C LYS A 305 11.75 10.28 12.91
N ASP A 306 12.24 11.44 13.30
CA ASP A 306 11.44 12.55 13.77
C ASP A 306 11.07 13.54 12.65
N GLN A 307 11.70 13.38 11.47
CA GLN A 307 11.38 14.12 10.27
C GLN A 307 10.82 13.18 9.20
N TYR A 308 9.54 13.31 8.93
CA TYR A 308 8.83 12.46 7.98
C TYR A 308 7.70 13.19 7.29
N LYS A 309 7.34 12.72 6.09
CA LYS A 309 6.08 13.01 5.41
C LYS A 309 5.17 11.80 5.52
N MET A 310 3.86 12.01 5.57
CA MET A 310 2.85 10.96 5.54
C MET A 310 2.01 11.06 4.26
N PHE A 311 1.75 9.91 3.66
CA PHE A 311 0.93 9.75 2.47
C PHE A 311 -0.16 8.71 2.75
N VAL A 312 -1.35 8.89 2.20
CA VAL A 312 -2.39 7.86 2.29
C VAL A 312 -2.04 6.71 1.35
N GLY A 313 -2.20 5.47 1.81
CA GLY A 313 -1.84 4.27 1.06
C GLY A 313 -2.62 4.05 -0.24
N ASP A 314 -3.74 4.75 -0.41
CA ASP A 314 -4.56 4.75 -1.63
C ASP A 314 -4.98 6.18 -2.00
N THR A 315 -4.67 6.59 -3.24
CA THR A 315 -4.94 7.96 -3.69
C THR A 315 -6.43 8.24 -3.90
N GLY A 316 -7.23 7.23 -4.21
CA GLY A 316 -8.69 7.39 -4.26
C GLY A 316 -9.25 7.76 -2.89
N LEU A 317 -8.79 7.08 -1.82
CA LEU A 317 -9.14 7.43 -0.44
C LEU A 317 -8.57 8.80 -0.04
N PHE A 318 -7.35 9.12 -0.47
CA PHE A 318 -6.75 10.44 -0.24
C PHE A 318 -7.62 11.57 -0.79
N ILE A 319 -8.13 11.44 -2.02
CA ILE A 319 -9.00 12.44 -2.65
C ILE A 319 -10.31 12.57 -1.87
N THR A 320 -10.95 11.47 -1.48
CA THR A 320 -12.16 11.49 -0.65
C THR A 320 -11.89 12.18 0.68
N LEU A 321 -10.75 11.90 1.33
CA LEU A 321 -10.36 12.52 2.59
C LEU A 321 -10.09 14.03 2.43
N ALA A 322 -9.58 14.48 1.29
CA ALA A 322 -9.38 15.90 0.99
C ALA A 322 -10.70 16.70 0.86
N PHE A 323 -11.82 16.01 0.56
CA PHE A 323 -13.17 16.59 0.50
C PHE A 323 -14.09 16.03 1.61
N TRP A 324 -13.50 15.71 2.78
CA TRP A 324 -14.22 15.10 3.89
C TRP A 324 -15.26 15.99 4.55
N ASP A 325 -15.16 17.31 4.33
CA ASP A 325 -16.13 18.33 4.78
C ASP A 325 -17.51 18.22 4.11
N LYS A 326 -17.65 17.38 3.09
CA LYS A 326 -18.90 17.12 2.37
C LYS A 326 -19.41 15.72 2.70
N ASP A 327 -20.73 15.54 2.68
CA ASP A 327 -21.33 14.20 2.87
C ASP A 327 -20.99 13.26 1.70
N VAL A 328 -20.98 13.79 0.48
CA VAL A 328 -20.55 13.11 -0.75
C VAL A 328 -19.88 14.11 -1.67
N THR A 329 -18.77 13.70 -2.29
CA THR A 329 -18.14 14.51 -3.33
C THR A 329 -18.92 14.40 -4.64
N GLU A 330 -19.41 15.52 -5.12
CA GLU A 330 -20.27 15.58 -6.31
C GLU A 330 -19.52 15.16 -7.59
N ASN A 331 -20.21 14.48 -8.50
CA ASN A 331 -19.66 14.06 -9.81
C ASN A 331 -19.00 15.21 -10.58
N ILE A 332 -19.51 16.44 -10.44
CA ILE A 332 -18.95 17.61 -11.13
C ILE A 332 -17.51 17.91 -10.67
N ILE A 333 -17.20 17.70 -9.39
CA ILE A 333 -15.85 17.87 -8.84
C ILE A 333 -14.93 16.80 -9.46
N TYR A 334 -15.38 15.54 -9.48
CA TYR A 334 -14.64 14.45 -10.10
C TYR A 334 -14.41 14.66 -11.60
N GLN A 335 -15.39 15.16 -12.34
CA GLN A 335 -15.24 15.49 -13.76
C GLN A 335 -14.21 16.60 -14.00
N LYS A 336 -14.17 17.61 -13.11
CA LYS A 336 -13.15 18.67 -13.17
C LYS A 336 -11.74 18.12 -12.87
N LEU A 337 -11.61 17.21 -11.89
CA LEU A 337 -10.35 16.52 -11.60
C LEU A 337 -9.89 15.66 -12.79
N LEU A 338 -10.82 14.89 -13.38
CA LEU A 338 -10.54 14.04 -14.53
C LEU A 338 -10.08 14.85 -15.75
N SER A 339 -10.63 16.04 -15.97
CA SER A 339 -10.31 16.94 -17.09
C SER A 339 -9.17 17.92 -16.80
N ASP A 340 -8.56 17.89 -15.60
CA ASP A 340 -7.53 18.84 -15.17
C ASP A 340 -8.00 20.31 -15.16
N LYS A 341 -9.27 20.52 -14.85
CA LYS A 341 -9.91 21.84 -14.84
C LYS A 341 -10.28 22.34 -13.45
N LEU A 342 -9.92 21.61 -12.40
CA LEU A 342 -10.10 22.09 -11.05
C LEU A 342 -9.02 23.15 -10.77
N SER A 343 -9.43 24.35 -10.34
CA SER A 343 -8.52 25.47 -10.06
C SER A 343 -7.66 25.30 -8.79
N ALA A 344 -7.77 24.16 -8.11
CA ALA A 344 -6.98 23.87 -6.93
C ALA A 344 -5.55 23.46 -7.29
N ASN A 345 -4.58 23.85 -6.47
CA ASN A 345 -3.22 23.31 -6.59
C ASN A 345 -3.21 21.84 -6.16
N LEU A 346 -3.12 20.93 -7.12
CA LEU A 346 -3.17 19.48 -6.93
C LEU A 346 -1.79 18.84 -6.82
N GLY A 347 -0.73 19.61 -6.63
CA GLY A 347 0.64 19.09 -6.51
C GLY A 347 0.73 17.94 -5.50
N TYR A 348 0.14 18.12 -4.34
CA TYR A 348 0.12 17.13 -3.26
C TYR A 348 -0.61 15.81 -3.59
N VAL A 349 -1.59 15.84 -4.50
CA VAL A 349 -2.25 14.59 -4.98
C VAL A 349 -1.28 13.77 -5.83
N TYR A 350 -0.47 14.45 -6.67
CA TYR A 350 0.54 13.78 -7.47
C TYR A 350 1.70 13.23 -6.63
N GLU A 351 2.11 13.93 -5.56
CA GLU A 351 3.07 13.37 -4.59
C GLU A 351 2.50 12.11 -3.93
N ASN A 352 1.23 12.11 -3.52
CA ASN A 352 0.61 10.95 -2.89
C ASN A 352 0.56 9.74 -3.83
N ILE A 353 0.15 9.92 -5.10
CA ILE A 353 0.10 8.77 -6.03
C ILE A 353 1.49 8.25 -6.39
N VAL A 354 2.50 9.12 -6.48
CA VAL A 354 3.90 8.70 -6.69
C VAL A 354 4.38 7.89 -5.49
N ALA A 355 4.13 8.35 -4.26
CA ALA A 355 4.45 7.61 -3.04
C ALA A 355 3.78 6.22 -3.02
N GLN A 356 2.49 6.14 -3.34
CA GLN A 356 1.74 4.89 -3.45
C GLN A 356 2.38 3.92 -4.46
N MET A 357 2.69 4.40 -5.67
CA MET A 357 3.25 3.57 -6.74
C MET A 357 4.65 3.08 -6.40
N LEU A 358 5.51 3.93 -5.82
CA LEU A 358 6.85 3.53 -5.39
C LEU A 358 6.80 2.47 -4.27
N ILE A 359 5.87 2.56 -3.34
CA ILE A 359 5.67 1.52 -2.31
C ILE A 359 5.17 0.20 -2.93
N ALA A 360 4.22 0.27 -3.85
CA ALA A 360 3.67 -0.91 -4.51
C ALA A 360 4.74 -1.69 -5.31
N THR A 361 5.78 -1.00 -5.83
CA THR A 361 6.94 -1.62 -6.48
C THR A 361 8.05 -2.06 -5.51
N GLY A 362 7.78 -2.01 -4.20
CA GLY A 362 8.68 -2.53 -3.15
C GLY A 362 9.73 -1.53 -2.64
N ASN A 363 9.64 -0.26 -3.03
CA ASN A 363 10.57 0.77 -2.55
C ASN A 363 10.21 1.24 -1.14
N LYS A 364 11.21 1.61 -0.36
CA LYS A 364 11.06 2.41 0.86
C LYS A 364 11.19 3.89 0.49
N LEU A 365 10.38 4.73 1.08
CA LEU A 365 10.37 6.15 0.77
C LEU A 365 11.34 6.91 1.66
N PHE A 366 12.18 7.73 1.04
CA PHE A 366 13.06 8.70 1.67
C PHE A 366 13.01 9.99 0.88
N TYR A 367 13.27 11.12 1.54
CA TYR A 367 13.40 12.43 0.93
C TYR A 367 14.61 13.17 1.53
N HIS A 368 15.00 14.31 0.96
CA HIS A 368 16.08 15.12 1.48
C HIS A 368 15.78 16.60 1.33
N THR A 369 16.13 17.35 2.37
CA THR A 369 16.07 18.83 2.37
C THR A 369 17.38 19.39 2.87
N TRP A 370 17.80 20.53 2.30
CA TRP A 370 18.98 21.26 2.75
C TRP A 370 18.83 22.76 2.50
N PRO A 371 19.52 23.62 3.29
CA PRO A 371 19.39 25.06 3.18
C PRO A 371 19.79 25.58 1.79
N MET A 372 19.03 26.54 1.25
CA MET A 372 19.46 27.34 0.11
C MET A 372 20.47 28.39 0.57
N GLU A 373 21.53 28.60 -0.21
CA GLU A 373 22.47 29.66 0.05
C GLU A 373 21.78 31.04 -0.07
N ASN A 374 22.04 31.90 0.90
CA ASN A 374 21.47 33.26 0.97
C ASN A 374 19.94 33.33 0.99
N SER A 375 19.25 32.31 1.50
CA SER A 375 17.78 32.26 1.60
C SER A 375 17.34 31.60 2.90
N ASN A 376 16.15 31.98 3.38
CA ASN A 376 15.49 31.28 4.48
C ASN A 376 14.73 30.02 4.01
N HIS A 377 14.81 29.68 2.74
CA HIS A 377 14.16 28.51 2.14
C HIS A 377 15.10 27.32 2.07
N ASN A 378 14.53 26.14 1.97
CA ASN A 378 15.27 24.92 1.71
C ASN A 378 15.07 24.45 0.28
N TYR A 379 16.09 23.80 -0.26
CA TYR A 379 15.92 22.87 -1.37
C TYR A 379 15.29 21.59 -0.86
N GLU A 380 14.50 20.92 -1.71
CA GLU A 380 13.89 19.65 -1.40
C GLU A 380 13.90 18.72 -2.64
N VAL A 381 14.18 17.44 -2.42
CA VAL A 381 13.97 16.36 -3.37
C VAL A 381 12.92 15.41 -2.78
N ASP A 382 11.81 15.23 -3.48
CA ASP A 382 10.59 14.58 -2.95
C ASP A 382 10.79 13.12 -2.61
N PHE A 383 11.55 12.38 -3.45
CA PHE A 383 11.85 10.96 -3.20
C PHE A 383 13.28 10.62 -3.60
N LEU A 384 13.87 9.68 -2.84
CA LEU A 384 15.17 9.10 -3.11
C LEU A 384 15.04 7.59 -3.19
N LEU A 385 15.47 6.98 -4.28
CA LEU A 385 15.53 5.53 -4.44
C LEU A 385 16.99 5.05 -4.43
N SER A 386 17.23 3.90 -3.81
CA SER A 386 18.52 3.21 -3.87
C SER A 386 18.51 2.19 -5.01
N ARG A 387 19.52 2.22 -5.88
CA ARG A 387 19.66 1.30 -7.00
C ARG A 387 21.13 0.86 -7.12
N GLY A 388 21.40 -0.37 -6.70
CA GLY A 388 22.77 -0.86 -6.61
C GLY A 388 23.60 0.00 -5.65
N CYS A 389 24.72 0.55 -6.13
CA CYS A 389 25.59 1.44 -5.37
C CYS A 389 25.28 2.94 -5.59
N LYS A 390 24.16 3.28 -6.23
CA LYS A 390 23.81 4.65 -6.62
C LYS A 390 22.41 5.00 -6.14
N ILE A 391 22.08 6.28 -6.19
CA ILE A 391 20.76 6.81 -5.83
C ILE A 391 20.10 7.46 -7.05
N TRP A 392 18.77 7.41 -7.05
CA TRP A 392 17.93 8.09 -8.03
C TRP A 392 17.09 9.14 -7.31
N PRO A 393 17.44 10.44 -7.43
CA PRO A 393 16.59 11.52 -6.95
C PRO A 393 15.38 11.69 -7.87
N ILE A 394 14.23 11.94 -7.26
CA ILE A 394 12.94 12.13 -7.92
C ILE A 394 12.29 13.39 -7.39
N GLU A 395 11.94 14.31 -8.29
CA GLU A 395 11.11 15.47 -8.02
C GLU A 395 9.75 15.30 -8.71
N VAL A 396 8.66 15.72 -8.07
CA VAL A 396 7.30 15.60 -8.60
C VAL A 396 6.73 16.98 -8.88
N LYS A 397 6.28 17.22 -10.12
CA LYS A 397 5.72 18.51 -10.57
C LYS A 397 4.38 18.32 -11.29
N SER A 398 3.30 18.83 -10.72
CA SER A 398 2.02 18.93 -11.44
C SER A 398 1.98 20.07 -12.44
N SER A 399 2.73 21.15 -12.15
CA SER A 399 2.88 22.36 -12.99
C SER A 399 4.26 22.97 -12.78
N GLY A 400 4.63 24.00 -13.55
CA GLY A 400 5.90 24.71 -13.34
C GLY A 400 7.16 23.87 -13.60
N TYR A 401 7.06 22.81 -14.39
CA TYR A 401 8.11 21.81 -14.63
C TYR A 401 9.33 22.32 -15.44
N LYS A 402 9.29 23.55 -15.94
CA LYS A 402 10.44 24.16 -16.67
C LYS A 402 11.58 24.54 -15.74
N THR A 403 11.32 24.65 -14.43
CA THR A 403 12.30 24.97 -13.40
C THR A 403 12.31 23.84 -12.39
N HIS A 404 13.45 23.19 -12.19
CA HIS A 404 13.68 22.10 -11.24
C HIS A 404 14.98 22.32 -10.47
N ALA A 405 15.09 23.56 -9.92
CA ALA A 405 16.31 24.05 -9.27
C ALA A 405 16.75 23.15 -8.08
N SER A 406 15.81 22.56 -7.33
CA SER A 406 16.15 21.66 -6.24
C SER A 406 16.80 20.37 -6.76
N LEU A 407 16.23 19.75 -7.79
CA LEU A 407 16.79 18.56 -8.40
C LEU A 407 18.17 18.82 -9.00
N ASP A 408 18.36 19.94 -9.69
CA ASP A 408 19.64 20.31 -10.27
C ASP A 408 20.71 20.57 -9.22
N ALA A 409 20.38 21.37 -8.17
CA ALA A 409 21.29 21.61 -7.07
C ALA A 409 21.68 20.33 -6.33
N PHE A 410 20.71 19.40 -6.14
CA PHE A 410 20.99 18.09 -5.58
C PHE A 410 21.97 17.30 -6.44
N CYS A 411 21.74 17.27 -7.75
CA CYS A 411 22.57 16.51 -8.69
C CYS A 411 23.99 17.08 -8.80
N ILE A 412 24.16 18.38 -8.64
CA ILE A 412 25.49 19.01 -8.57
C ILE A 412 26.18 18.61 -7.25
N LYS A 413 25.50 18.78 -6.12
CA LYS A 413 26.06 18.53 -4.78
C LYS A 413 26.45 17.08 -4.54
N PHE A 414 25.69 16.12 -5.06
CA PHE A 414 25.86 14.68 -4.85
C PHE A 414 26.17 13.89 -6.13
N SER A 415 26.80 14.53 -7.11
CA SER A 415 27.04 14.00 -8.46
C SER A 415 27.61 12.59 -8.48
N ASP A 416 28.58 12.30 -7.60
CA ASP A 416 29.25 11.00 -7.52
C ASP A 416 28.35 9.86 -7.05
N ARG A 417 27.20 10.18 -6.44
CA ARG A 417 26.26 9.22 -5.85
C ARG A 417 25.09 8.88 -6.79
N ILE A 418 24.92 9.62 -7.87
CA ILE A 418 23.74 9.55 -8.72
C ILE A 418 24.05 8.77 -10.01
N SER A 419 23.10 7.93 -10.45
CA SER A 419 23.16 7.29 -11.77
C SER A 419 22.07 7.80 -12.72
N ASN A 420 20.85 7.97 -12.23
CA ASN A 420 19.74 8.51 -12.99
C ASN A 420 19.02 9.56 -12.15
N ARG A 421 18.40 10.52 -12.80
CA ARG A 421 17.56 11.54 -12.18
C ARG A 421 16.23 11.68 -12.90
N TYR A 422 15.15 11.83 -12.16
CA TYR A 422 13.80 11.85 -12.69
C TYR A 422 13.03 13.09 -12.23
N LEU A 423 12.36 13.73 -13.18
CA LEU A 423 11.31 14.69 -12.93
C LEU A 423 9.98 14.04 -13.32
N ILE A 424 9.17 13.66 -12.34
CA ILE A 424 7.84 13.09 -12.58
C ILE A 424 6.84 14.23 -12.78
N TYR A 425 6.09 14.19 -13.89
CA TYR A 425 5.23 15.30 -14.26
C TYR A 425 3.99 14.87 -15.07
N THR A 426 3.19 15.84 -15.47
CA THR A 426 1.90 15.64 -16.15
C THR A 426 1.96 15.75 -17.66
N LYS A 427 3.15 15.64 -18.26
CA LYS A 427 3.36 15.71 -19.72
C LYS A 427 4.05 14.42 -20.21
N ASP A 428 4.26 14.34 -21.53
CA ASP A 428 4.80 13.16 -22.18
C ASP A 428 6.29 12.94 -21.87
N LEU A 429 6.74 11.69 -22.02
CA LEU A 429 8.13 11.28 -21.78
C LEU A 429 9.07 12.09 -22.64
N LYS A 430 10.05 12.71 -21.99
CA LYS A 430 11.10 13.48 -22.63
C LYS A 430 12.41 13.32 -21.87
N LYS A 431 13.51 13.29 -22.59
CA LYS A 431 14.83 13.43 -22.00
C LYS A 431 15.29 14.88 -22.15
N ASP A 432 15.70 15.52 -21.06
CA ASP A 432 16.22 16.88 -21.02
C ASP A 432 17.60 16.83 -20.38
N GLU A 433 18.65 16.92 -21.21
CA GLU A 433 20.04 16.66 -20.82
C GLU A 433 20.18 15.30 -20.09
N ALA A 434 20.59 15.32 -18.80
CA ALA A 434 20.72 14.13 -17.97
C ALA A 434 19.44 13.77 -17.19
N THR A 435 18.38 14.62 -17.23
CA THR A 435 17.11 14.40 -16.51
C THR A 435 16.11 13.71 -17.41
N THR A 436 15.52 12.62 -16.93
CA THR A 436 14.37 11.99 -17.56
C THR A 436 13.09 12.62 -17.02
N LEU A 437 12.35 13.34 -17.88
CA LEU A 437 11.02 13.87 -17.57
C LEU A 437 10.01 12.76 -17.82
N LEU A 438 9.49 12.19 -16.74
CA LEU A 438 8.72 10.96 -16.76
C LEU A 438 7.23 11.24 -16.53
N PRO A 439 6.31 10.80 -17.42
CA PRO A 439 4.88 10.86 -17.16
C PRO A 439 4.55 10.14 -15.84
N VAL A 440 3.69 10.74 -15.02
CA VAL A 440 3.37 10.21 -13.67
C VAL A 440 2.91 8.76 -13.68
N PHE A 441 2.16 8.32 -14.69
CA PHE A 441 1.71 6.93 -14.80
C PHE A 441 2.85 5.92 -15.08
N MET A 442 4.03 6.37 -15.48
CA MET A 442 5.21 5.52 -15.67
C MET A 442 6.04 5.33 -14.40
N THR A 443 5.67 5.97 -13.30
CA THR A 443 6.33 5.76 -11.99
C THR A 443 6.32 4.29 -11.55
N ILE A 444 5.36 3.49 -12.01
CA ILE A 444 5.29 2.05 -11.74
C ILE A 444 6.50 1.26 -12.28
N PHE A 445 7.33 1.87 -13.10
CA PHE A 445 8.53 1.25 -13.68
C PHE A 445 9.81 1.60 -12.92
N LEU A 446 9.74 2.47 -11.92
CA LEU A 446 10.85 2.85 -11.03
C LEU A 446 10.94 1.94 -9.76
#